data_fa3347b7e0b8845bbc5f29b6bbfb8c7d
#
_entry.id   fa3347b7e0b8845bbc5f29b6bbfb8c7d
#
_cell.length_a   1.000
_cell.length_b   1.000
_cell.length_c   1.000
_cell.angle_alpha   90.00
_cell.angle_beta   90.00
_cell.angle_gamma   90.00
#
_symmetry.space_group_name_H-M   'P 1'
#
loop_
_entity.id
_entity.type
_entity.pdbx_description
1 polymer ?
#
loop_
_entity_poly.entity_id
_entity_poly.type
_entity_poly.pdbx_seq_one_letter_code
_entity_poly.pdbx_strand_id
1 'polypeptide(L)'
;MHRAIVLAILVVALSSIELAAWGVQGHRLVGLIAAERLTPAAKQHVAWLLDGQTLADVSSWADTLTSDQVQTSYWHYLNIPPDARGYDRDRDCPSQPRVEAGSRNDRWRDCVVDRIAYWEERLGDAKLDRADRATALKFIVHFIGDLHQPFHALGVGRRLRGRPGGRAAGRPGARCVAGG
;
A
#
# COMPACT_ATOMS: atom_id res chain seq x y z
N MET A 1 10.30 -13.36 46.73
CA MET A 1 9.22 -12.87 45.84
C MET A 1 9.62 -11.64 45.01
N HIS A 2 10.14 -10.56 45.59
CA HIS A 2 10.52 -9.34 44.87
C HIS A 2 11.51 -9.56 43.71
N ARG A 3 12.54 -10.40 43.87
CA ARG A 3 13.54 -10.70 42.82
C ARG A 3 12.92 -11.41 41.64
N ALA A 4 11.96 -12.30 41.84
CA ALA A 4 11.25 -12.99 40.75
C ALA A 4 10.33 -12.06 39.98
N ILE A 5 9.67 -11.13 40.66
CA ILE A 5 8.80 -10.10 40.02
C ILE A 5 9.65 -9.13 39.20
N VAL A 6 10.78 -8.67 39.73
CA VAL A 6 11.70 -7.78 38.98
C VAL A 6 12.27 -8.47 37.75
N LEU A 7 12.62 -9.76 37.84
CA LEU A 7 13.11 -10.53 36.70
C LEU A 7 12.01 -10.71 35.62
N ALA A 8 10.78 -10.99 36.06
CA ALA A 8 9.64 -11.12 35.13
C ALA A 8 9.32 -9.79 34.41
N ILE A 9 9.36 -8.67 35.11
CA ILE A 9 9.17 -7.33 34.52
C ILE A 9 10.30 -7.00 33.54
N LEU A 10 11.55 -7.34 33.87
CA LEU A 10 12.69 -7.14 32.98
C LEU A 10 12.58 -7.99 31.70
N VAL A 11 12.15 -9.25 31.83
CA VAL A 11 11.93 -10.14 30.67
C VAL A 11 10.80 -9.61 29.80
N VAL A 12 9.68 -9.13 30.35
CA VAL A 12 8.58 -8.53 29.61
C VAL A 12 8.99 -7.21 28.96
N ALA A 13 9.79 -6.39 29.61
CA ALA A 13 10.29 -5.14 29.07
C ALA A 13 11.32 -5.33 27.93
N LEU A 14 12.10 -6.41 27.99
CA LEU A 14 13.05 -6.78 26.93
C LEU A 14 12.40 -7.52 25.74
N SER A 15 11.17 -8.00 25.90
CA SER A 15 10.42 -8.69 24.85
C SER A 15 9.41 -7.79 24.13
N SER A 16 9.53 -6.47 24.22
CA SER A 16 8.86 -5.58 23.25
C SER A 16 9.49 -5.76 21.87
N ILE A 17 9.25 -6.95 21.29
CA ILE A 17 9.36 -7.15 19.86
C ILE A 17 8.32 -6.21 19.29
N GLU A 18 8.77 -5.11 18.70
CA GLU A 18 7.90 -4.28 17.89
C GLU A 18 7.31 -5.20 16.82
N LEU A 19 6.04 -5.53 16.98
CA LEU A 19 5.23 -6.15 15.93
C LEU A 19 4.95 -5.07 14.86
N ALA A 20 6.03 -4.43 14.39
CA ALA A 20 5.96 -3.62 13.21
C ALA A 20 5.64 -4.56 12.04
N ALA A 21 4.62 -4.25 11.28
CA ALA A 21 4.49 -4.75 9.91
C ALA A 21 5.88 -4.70 9.27
N TRP A 22 6.19 -5.52 8.30
CA TRP A 22 7.54 -5.68 7.73
C TRP A 22 8.38 -4.39 7.84
N GLY A 23 9.12 -4.23 8.93
CA GLY A 23 10.02 -3.11 9.08
C GLY A 23 11.18 -3.21 8.09
N VAL A 24 12.16 -2.32 8.22
CA VAL A 24 13.34 -2.23 7.34
C VAL A 24 13.94 -3.60 6.97
N GLN A 25 14.00 -4.53 7.92
CA GLN A 25 14.60 -5.86 7.70
C GLN A 25 13.77 -6.74 6.77
N GLY A 26 12.44 -6.68 6.87
CA GLY A 26 11.54 -7.44 5.98
C GLY A 26 11.65 -6.95 4.54
N HIS A 27 11.58 -5.64 4.33
CA HIS A 27 11.76 -5.04 3.01
C HIS A 27 13.14 -5.33 2.43
N ARG A 28 14.19 -5.26 3.26
CA ARG A 28 15.55 -5.60 2.86
C ARG A 28 15.66 -7.05 2.36
N LEU A 29 15.03 -8.00 3.06
CA LEU A 29 15.00 -9.40 2.65
C LEU A 29 14.30 -9.58 1.29
N VAL A 30 13.17 -8.92 1.08
CA VAL A 30 12.48 -8.94 -0.23
C VAL A 30 13.39 -8.40 -1.33
N GLY A 31 14.09 -7.30 -1.08
CA GLY A 31 15.06 -6.73 -2.03
C GLY A 31 16.21 -7.68 -2.37
N LEU A 32 16.73 -8.41 -1.39
CA LEU A 32 17.78 -9.44 -1.60
C LEU A 32 17.24 -10.58 -2.47
N ILE A 33 16.09 -11.15 -2.15
CA ILE A 33 15.48 -12.23 -2.92
C ILE A 33 15.21 -11.80 -4.36
N ALA A 34 14.69 -10.57 -4.55
CA ALA A 34 14.46 -10.02 -5.88
C ALA A 34 15.76 -9.90 -6.68
N ALA A 35 16.83 -9.41 -6.06
CA ALA A 35 18.14 -9.25 -6.71
C ALA A 35 18.72 -10.57 -7.23
N GLU A 36 18.51 -11.66 -6.52
CA GLU A 36 18.95 -13.01 -6.96
C GLU A 36 18.20 -13.48 -8.21
N ARG A 37 16.97 -13.05 -8.41
CA ARG A 37 16.10 -13.47 -9.52
C ARG A 37 16.27 -12.63 -10.78
N LEU A 38 17.00 -11.52 -10.70
CA LEU A 38 17.23 -10.65 -11.85
C LEU A 38 18.13 -11.31 -12.89
N THR A 39 17.79 -11.13 -14.17
CA THR A 39 18.69 -11.45 -15.26
C THR A 39 19.95 -10.56 -15.23
N PRO A 40 21.07 -10.96 -15.86
CA PRO A 40 22.27 -10.10 -15.93
C PRO A 40 21.98 -8.69 -16.49
N ALA A 41 21.16 -8.59 -17.53
CA ALA A 41 20.75 -7.30 -18.09
C ALA A 41 19.95 -6.47 -17.09
N ALA A 42 18.98 -7.06 -16.38
CA ALA A 42 18.21 -6.37 -15.36
C ALA A 42 19.09 -5.90 -14.19
N LYS A 43 20.09 -6.71 -13.78
CA LYS A 43 21.07 -6.31 -12.74
C LYS A 43 21.86 -5.06 -13.15
N GLN A 44 22.30 -5.00 -14.40
CA GLN A 44 23.01 -3.82 -14.93
C GLN A 44 22.10 -2.57 -14.92
N HIS A 45 20.85 -2.72 -15.37
CA HIS A 45 19.88 -1.62 -15.36
C HIS A 45 19.54 -1.13 -13.96
N VAL A 46 19.36 -2.03 -13.01
CA VAL A 46 19.13 -1.67 -11.59
C VAL A 46 20.32 -0.91 -11.03
N ALA A 47 21.54 -1.41 -11.23
CA ALA A 47 22.77 -0.74 -10.77
C ALA A 47 22.90 0.66 -11.39
N TRP A 48 22.60 0.80 -12.67
CA TRP A 48 22.61 2.09 -13.33
C TRP A 48 21.53 3.03 -12.78
N LEU A 49 20.28 2.57 -12.60
CA LEU A 49 19.19 3.39 -12.07
C LEU A 49 19.48 3.87 -10.66
N LEU A 50 19.96 2.98 -9.80
CA LEU A 50 20.13 3.23 -8.37
C LEU A 50 21.51 3.77 -7.99
N ASP A 51 22.35 4.11 -8.98
CA ASP A 51 23.68 4.68 -8.74
C ASP A 51 24.58 3.79 -7.86
N GLY A 52 24.55 2.50 -8.13
CA GLY A 52 25.28 1.48 -7.40
C GLY A 52 24.63 0.99 -6.10
N GLN A 53 23.55 1.61 -5.64
CA GLN A 53 22.75 1.05 -4.53
C GLN A 53 22.09 -0.25 -4.97
N THR A 54 21.87 -1.16 -4.02
CA THR A 54 21.15 -2.41 -4.26
C THR A 54 19.64 -2.25 -4.06
N LEU A 55 18.84 -3.21 -4.56
CA LEU A 55 17.41 -3.27 -4.25
C LEU A 55 17.16 -3.35 -2.74
N ALA A 56 18.03 -4.05 -2.01
CA ALA A 56 17.93 -4.18 -0.56
C ALA A 56 18.17 -2.84 0.16
N ASP A 57 19.06 -2.00 -0.36
CA ASP A 57 19.37 -0.71 0.28
C ASP A 57 18.22 0.30 0.13
N VAL A 58 17.46 0.20 -0.96
CA VAL A 58 16.37 1.13 -1.26
C VAL A 58 14.99 0.59 -0.90
N SER A 59 14.90 -0.67 -0.46
CA SER A 59 13.61 -1.37 -0.28
C SER A 59 12.69 -0.76 0.77
N SER A 60 13.22 -0.08 1.79
CA SER A 60 12.44 0.62 2.82
C SER A 60 12.33 2.13 2.60
N TRP A 61 12.82 2.63 1.46
CA TRP A 61 12.87 4.07 1.21
C TRP A 61 11.48 4.73 1.22
N ALA A 62 10.44 4.07 0.72
CA ALA A 62 9.10 4.65 0.66
C ALA A 62 8.51 4.94 2.04
N ASP A 63 8.88 4.18 3.07
CA ASP A 63 8.49 4.45 4.47
C ASP A 63 9.14 5.72 5.05
N THR A 64 10.20 6.22 4.43
CA THR A 64 10.86 7.44 4.88
C THR A 64 10.18 8.71 4.37
N LEU A 65 9.22 8.58 3.46
CA LEU A 65 8.48 9.71 2.93
C LEU A 65 7.46 10.18 3.96
N THR A 66 7.64 11.39 4.46
CA THR A 66 6.75 11.96 5.46
C THR A 66 5.44 12.41 4.84
N SER A 67 4.35 12.35 5.60
CA SER A 67 3.00 12.74 5.20
C SER A 67 2.89 14.18 4.68
N ASP A 68 3.81 15.04 5.06
CA ASP A 68 3.83 16.45 4.68
C ASP A 68 4.32 16.67 3.25
N GLN A 69 5.04 15.71 2.68
CA GLN A 69 5.59 15.80 1.33
C GLN A 69 4.73 15.04 0.32
N VAL A 70 4.30 13.82 0.67
CA VAL A 70 3.47 12.98 -0.20
C VAL A 70 2.55 12.14 0.66
N GLN A 71 1.24 12.20 0.42
CA GLN A 71 0.28 11.36 1.13
C GLN A 71 0.30 9.93 0.57
N THR A 72 1.35 9.19 0.88
CA THR A 72 1.56 7.82 0.37
C THR A 72 0.97 6.74 1.25
N SER A 73 0.48 7.06 2.44
CA SER A 73 0.07 6.07 3.45
C SER A 73 -0.95 5.04 2.94
N TYR A 74 -1.84 5.44 2.04
CA TYR A 74 -2.82 4.52 1.46
C TYR A 74 -2.24 3.62 0.35
N TRP A 75 -1.07 3.93 -0.17
CA TRP A 75 -0.45 3.19 -1.26
C TRP A 75 0.17 1.87 -0.80
N HIS A 76 0.35 1.69 0.51
CA HIS A 76 1.07 0.58 1.12
C HIS A 76 0.21 -0.66 1.36
N TYR A 77 -1.13 -0.59 1.20
CA TYR A 77 -2.00 -1.69 1.60
C TYR A 77 -3.26 -1.85 0.74
N LEU A 78 -3.91 -2.98 0.97
CA LEU A 78 -5.26 -3.33 0.53
C LEU A 78 -6.15 -3.57 1.75
N ASN A 79 -7.47 -3.72 1.51
CA ASN A 79 -8.42 -4.06 2.55
C ASN A 79 -9.32 -5.23 2.11
N ILE A 80 -8.72 -6.38 1.80
CA ILE A 80 -9.46 -7.60 1.42
C ILE A 80 -10.17 -8.15 2.65
N PRO A 81 -11.51 -8.27 2.66
CA PRO A 81 -12.22 -8.87 3.78
C PRO A 81 -11.79 -10.32 4.01
N PRO A 82 -11.72 -10.79 5.29
CA PRO A 82 -11.26 -12.15 5.60
C PRO A 82 -12.10 -13.27 4.97
N ASP A 83 -13.37 -13.00 4.68
CA ASP A 83 -14.33 -13.93 4.06
C ASP A 83 -14.37 -13.79 2.53
N ALA A 84 -13.60 -12.88 1.94
CA ALA A 84 -13.53 -12.72 0.49
C ALA A 84 -12.74 -13.86 -0.16
N ARG A 85 -13.22 -14.31 -1.32
CA ARG A 85 -12.56 -15.39 -2.08
C ARG A 85 -11.36 -14.94 -2.91
N GLY A 86 -11.07 -13.63 -2.95
CA GLY A 86 -9.99 -13.04 -3.71
C GLY A 86 -10.12 -11.52 -3.76
N TYR A 87 -9.16 -10.91 -4.45
CA TYR A 87 -9.10 -9.48 -4.66
C TYR A 87 -10.21 -9.00 -5.61
N ASP A 88 -10.86 -7.90 -5.25
CA ASP A 88 -11.80 -7.14 -6.07
C ASP A 88 -11.41 -5.67 -6.02
N ARG A 89 -11.08 -5.09 -7.17
CA ARG A 89 -10.55 -3.73 -7.26
C ARG A 89 -11.52 -2.68 -6.70
N ASP A 90 -12.81 -2.83 -6.96
CA ASP A 90 -13.80 -1.84 -6.54
C ASP A 90 -14.09 -1.91 -5.04
N ARG A 91 -13.98 -3.07 -4.46
CA ARG A 91 -14.15 -3.31 -3.03
C ARG A 91 -12.88 -2.99 -2.23
N ASP A 92 -11.71 -3.47 -2.70
CA ASP A 92 -10.48 -3.53 -1.91
C ASP A 92 -9.53 -2.36 -2.16
N CYS A 93 -9.70 -1.68 -3.31
CA CYS A 93 -8.95 -0.50 -3.72
C CYS A 93 -9.91 0.65 -4.07
N PRO A 94 -10.66 1.17 -3.10
CA PRO A 94 -11.65 2.20 -3.36
C PRO A 94 -11.00 3.48 -3.86
N SER A 95 -11.72 4.20 -4.72
CA SER A 95 -11.35 5.56 -5.11
C SER A 95 -11.39 6.46 -3.87
N GLN A 96 -10.24 6.93 -3.46
CA GLN A 96 -10.12 7.90 -2.38
C GLN A 96 -10.05 9.31 -2.97
N PRO A 97 -10.70 10.30 -2.34
CA PRO A 97 -10.48 11.69 -2.72
C PRO A 97 -9.03 12.05 -2.41
N ARG A 98 -8.30 12.50 -3.40
CA ARG A 98 -6.87 12.71 -3.32
C ARG A 98 -6.43 14.13 -3.49
N VAL A 99 -5.32 14.43 -2.82
CA VAL A 99 -4.76 15.76 -2.66
C VAL A 99 -4.03 16.22 -3.93
N GLU A 100 -3.47 15.32 -4.70
CA GLU A 100 -2.78 15.70 -5.92
C GLU A 100 -3.74 15.85 -7.10
N ALA A 101 -3.99 17.09 -7.47
CA ALA A 101 -4.88 17.46 -8.57
C ALA A 101 -4.42 17.01 -9.97
N GLY A 102 -3.32 16.30 -10.10
CA GLY A 102 -2.79 15.80 -11.38
C GLY A 102 -2.84 14.29 -11.57
N SER A 103 -3.04 13.53 -10.51
CA SER A 103 -3.06 12.06 -10.55
C SER A 103 -4.46 11.46 -10.63
N ARG A 104 -5.47 12.29 -10.72
CA ARG A 104 -6.86 11.86 -10.88
C ARG A 104 -7.15 11.48 -12.33
N ASN A 105 -6.69 10.33 -12.70
CA ASN A 105 -7.43 9.58 -13.69
C ASN A 105 -8.02 8.36 -12.98
N ASP A 106 -9.22 7.96 -13.34
CA ASP A 106 -9.90 6.75 -12.82
C ASP A 106 -9.10 5.46 -13.10
N ARG A 107 -7.98 5.58 -13.79
CA ARG A 107 -7.09 4.49 -14.15
C ARG A 107 -6.33 3.96 -12.93
N TRP A 108 -5.83 4.84 -12.06
CA TRP A 108 -4.98 4.49 -10.93
C TRP A 108 -5.58 4.95 -9.61
N ARG A 109 -5.84 4.00 -8.74
CA ARG A 109 -6.34 4.24 -7.37
C ARG A 109 -5.21 4.29 -6.36
N ASP A 110 -5.55 4.60 -5.13
CA ASP A 110 -4.61 4.75 -4.03
C ASP A 110 -4.60 3.50 -3.16
N CYS A 111 -4.15 2.40 -3.71
CA CYS A 111 -3.86 1.16 -3.03
C CYS A 111 -2.62 0.51 -3.63
N VAL A 112 -2.02 -0.41 -2.92
CA VAL A 112 -0.73 -1.01 -3.29
C VAL A 112 -0.74 -1.63 -4.70
N VAL A 113 -1.81 -2.31 -5.11
CA VAL A 113 -1.89 -2.96 -6.45
C VAL A 113 -1.88 -1.93 -7.57
N ASP A 114 -2.74 -0.92 -7.48
CA ASP A 114 -2.80 0.12 -8.51
C ASP A 114 -1.51 0.97 -8.54
N ARG A 115 -0.88 1.17 -7.38
CA ARG A 115 0.38 1.92 -7.30
C ARG A 115 1.56 1.13 -7.84
N ILE A 116 1.60 -0.18 -7.68
CA ILE A 116 2.59 -1.01 -8.36
C ILE A 116 2.46 -0.83 -9.87
N ALA A 117 1.27 -1.00 -10.42
CA ALA A 117 1.03 -0.87 -11.87
C ALA A 117 1.36 0.55 -12.40
N TYR A 118 1.04 1.60 -11.64
CA TYR A 118 1.42 2.97 -11.96
C TYR A 118 2.94 3.16 -12.06
N TRP A 119 3.68 2.65 -11.07
CA TRP A 119 5.13 2.80 -11.04
C TRP A 119 5.83 1.89 -12.05
N GLU A 120 5.26 0.71 -12.39
CA GLU A 120 5.76 -0.13 -13.47
C GLU A 120 5.69 0.59 -14.82
N GLU A 121 4.58 1.28 -15.10
CA GLU A 121 4.46 2.09 -16.31
C GLU A 121 5.52 3.19 -16.37
N ARG A 122 5.72 3.90 -15.26
CA ARG A 122 6.77 4.95 -15.19
C ARG A 122 8.18 4.38 -15.28
N LEU A 123 8.45 3.24 -14.68
CA LEU A 123 9.76 2.60 -14.80
C LEU A 123 10.07 2.22 -16.26
N GLY A 124 9.05 1.78 -17.00
CA GLY A 124 9.17 1.41 -18.42
C GLY A 124 9.20 2.59 -19.39
N ASP A 125 8.79 3.79 -18.97
CA ASP A 125 8.74 4.95 -19.85
C ASP A 125 10.14 5.52 -20.15
N ALA A 126 10.62 5.28 -21.35
CA ALA A 126 11.93 5.76 -21.80
C ALA A 126 12.02 7.29 -21.97
N LYS A 127 10.90 8.01 -21.91
CA LYS A 127 10.87 9.48 -21.98
C LYS A 127 11.16 10.13 -20.63
N LEU A 128 11.00 9.38 -19.54
CA LEU A 128 11.33 9.86 -18.20
C LEU A 128 12.84 9.82 -17.97
N ASP A 129 13.31 10.76 -17.19
CA ASP A 129 14.70 10.80 -16.80
C ASP A 129 15.08 9.65 -15.85
N ARG A 130 16.39 9.51 -15.58
CA ARG A 130 16.92 8.47 -14.71
C ARG A 130 16.38 8.59 -13.28
N ALA A 131 16.25 9.78 -12.75
CA ALA A 131 15.84 10.02 -11.37
C ALA A 131 14.37 9.63 -11.16
N ASP A 132 13.52 9.98 -12.09
CA ASP A 132 12.10 9.58 -12.10
C ASP A 132 11.95 8.05 -12.16
N ARG A 133 12.70 7.40 -13.04
CA ARG A 133 12.68 5.94 -13.18
C ARG A 133 13.30 5.23 -11.97
N ALA A 134 14.32 5.80 -11.35
CA ALA A 134 14.89 5.30 -10.09
C ALA A 134 13.88 5.41 -8.95
N THR A 135 13.12 6.50 -8.88
CA THR A 135 12.03 6.68 -7.92
C THR A 135 10.95 5.62 -8.13
N ALA A 136 10.57 5.36 -9.38
CA ALA A 136 9.61 4.31 -9.70
C ALA A 136 10.09 2.93 -9.24
N LEU A 137 11.35 2.59 -9.46
CA LEU A 137 11.93 1.32 -8.99
C LEU A 137 11.92 1.20 -7.47
N LYS A 138 12.22 2.28 -6.74
CA LYS A 138 12.18 2.30 -5.26
C LYS A 138 10.77 2.02 -4.74
N PHE A 139 9.74 2.63 -5.32
CA PHE A 139 8.36 2.33 -4.97
C PHE A 139 7.97 0.89 -5.27
N ILE A 140 8.33 0.37 -6.45
CA ILE A 140 8.00 -1.00 -6.85
C ILE A 140 8.57 -2.01 -5.87
N VAL A 141 9.88 -1.93 -5.55
CA VAL A 141 10.51 -2.90 -4.65
C VAL A 141 9.90 -2.86 -3.26
N HIS A 142 9.54 -1.68 -2.78
CA HIS A 142 8.86 -1.50 -1.50
C HIS A 142 7.45 -2.10 -1.50
N PHE A 143 6.61 -1.68 -2.44
CA PHE A 143 5.21 -2.11 -2.50
C PHE A 143 5.03 -3.60 -2.82
N ILE A 144 5.95 -4.20 -3.55
CA ILE A 144 5.97 -5.67 -3.69
C ILE A 144 6.22 -6.33 -2.33
N GLY A 145 7.08 -5.75 -1.49
CA GLY A 145 7.26 -6.19 -0.11
C GLY A 145 5.96 -6.08 0.70
N ASP A 146 5.32 -4.92 0.67
CA ASP A 146 4.05 -4.67 1.36
C ASP A 146 2.96 -5.66 0.93
N LEU A 147 2.82 -5.88 -0.37
CA LEU A 147 1.80 -6.80 -0.89
C LEU A 147 1.99 -8.26 -0.39
N HIS A 148 3.23 -8.66 -0.08
CA HIS A 148 3.52 -9.97 0.49
C HIS A 148 3.38 -10.03 2.01
N GLN A 149 3.13 -8.91 2.67
CA GLN A 149 2.89 -8.85 4.10
C GLN A 149 1.38 -9.02 4.38
N PRO A 150 0.94 -10.09 5.06
CA PRO A 150 -0.48 -10.40 5.22
C PRO A 150 -1.32 -9.25 5.79
N PHE A 151 -0.78 -8.47 6.74
CA PHE A 151 -1.50 -7.34 7.34
C PHE A 151 -1.62 -6.11 6.43
N HIS A 152 -0.85 -6.04 5.35
CA HIS A 152 -1.03 -5.03 4.31
C HIS A 152 -2.08 -5.42 3.25
N ALA A 153 -2.42 -6.72 3.19
CA ALA A 153 -3.42 -7.21 2.24
C ALA A 153 -4.80 -7.48 2.89
N LEU A 154 -4.82 -7.77 4.19
CA LEU A 154 -6.03 -8.17 4.90
C LEU A 154 -6.72 -6.98 5.57
N GLY A 155 -7.96 -6.72 5.21
CA GLY A 155 -8.83 -5.77 5.89
C GLY A 155 -9.25 -6.29 7.25
N VAL A 156 -8.51 -5.96 8.32
CA VAL A 156 -8.94 -6.24 9.69
C VAL A 156 -10.13 -5.33 10.00
N GLY A 157 -11.33 -5.83 9.67
CA GLY A 157 -12.62 -5.42 10.17
C GLY A 157 -12.80 -4.00 10.73
N ARG A 158 -12.48 -2.95 9.98
CA ARG A 158 -13.30 -1.77 10.12
C ARG A 158 -14.59 -2.06 9.34
N ARG A 159 -15.55 -2.73 9.99
CA ARG A 159 -16.94 -2.63 9.54
C ARG A 159 -17.16 -1.14 9.31
N LEU A 160 -17.19 -0.73 8.05
CA LEU A 160 -17.83 0.52 7.72
C LEU A 160 -19.19 0.41 8.43
N ARG A 161 -19.37 1.16 9.50
CA ARG A 161 -20.67 1.28 10.15
C ARG A 161 -21.56 1.66 9.00
N GLY A 162 -22.38 0.68 8.58
CA GLY A 162 -23.34 0.90 7.53
C GLY A 162 -24.01 2.22 7.84
N ARG A 163 -23.98 3.13 6.90
CA ARG A 163 -24.96 4.21 6.94
C ARG A 163 -26.28 3.53 7.23
N PRO A 164 -27.00 3.87 8.32
CA PRO A 164 -28.33 3.33 8.54
C PRO A 164 -29.09 3.65 7.27
N GLY A 165 -29.60 2.59 6.64
CA GLY A 165 -30.29 2.67 5.36
C GLY A 165 -31.25 3.85 5.38
N GLY A 166 -31.04 4.80 4.50
CA GLY A 166 -32.03 5.82 4.23
C GLY A 166 -33.28 5.08 3.82
N ARG A 167 -34.27 5.05 4.71
CA ARG A 167 -35.62 4.63 4.35
C ARG A 167 -36.00 5.46 3.13
N ALA A 168 -36.26 4.75 2.04
CA ALA A 168 -36.94 5.35 0.91
C ALA A 168 -38.27 5.95 1.47
N ALA A 169 -38.26 7.26 1.64
CA ALA A 169 -39.52 7.97 1.91
C ALA A 169 -40.38 7.79 0.67
N GLY A 170 -41.40 6.95 0.83
CA GLY A 170 -42.42 6.77 -0.18
C GLY A 170 -42.99 8.14 -0.52
N ARG A 171 -42.88 8.51 -1.77
CA ARG A 171 -43.64 9.65 -2.31
C ARG A 171 -45.12 9.33 -2.22
N PRO A 172 -45.95 10.15 -1.59
CA PRO A 172 -47.39 10.00 -1.69
C PRO A 172 -47.83 10.28 -3.12
N GLY A 173 -48.66 9.39 -3.65
CA GLY A 173 -49.19 9.45 -4.99
C GLY A 173 -49.86 10.77 -5.31
N ALA A 174 -49.44 11.39 -6.37
CA ALA A 174 -50.19 12.46 -7.02
C ALA A 174 -51.40 11.85 -7.72
N ARG A 175 -52.59 12.09 -7.20
CA ARG A 175 -53.88 11.82 -7.86
C ARG A 175 -53.98 12.71 -9.10
N CYS A 176 -54.11 12.09 -10.27
CA CYS A 176 -54.64 12.75 -11.43
C CYS A 176 -56.10 13.10 -11.18
N VAL A 177 -56.43 14.37 -11.11
CA VAL A 177 -57.80 14.86 -11.23
C VAL A 177 -58.01 15.12 -12.72
N ALA A 178 -58.89 14.37 -13.34
CA ALA A 178 -59.48 14.71 -14.63
C ALA A 178 -60.54 15.77 -14.39
N GLY A 179 -60.49 16.83 -15.18
CA GLY A 179 -61.45 17.88 -15.15
C GLY A 179 -61.53 18.62 -16.47
N GLY A 180 -62.68 18.46 -17.13
CA GLY A 180 -63.42 19.41 -17.89
C GLY A 180 -62.85 19.94 -19.18
#